data_54433c7ca33877468cc0455a42bbb0a3
#
_entry.id   54433c7ca33877468cc0455a42bbb0a3
#
_cell.length_a   1.000
_cell.length_b   1.000
_cell.length_c   1.000
_cell.angle_alpha   90.00
_cell.angle_beta   90.00
_cell.angle_gamma   90.00
#
_symmetry.space_group_name_H-M   'P 1'
#
loop_
_entity.id
_entity.type
_entity.pdbx_description
1 polymer ?
#
loop_
_entity_poly.entity_id
_entity_poly.type
_entity_poly.pdbx_seq_one_letter_code
_entity_poly.pdbx_strand_id
1 'polypeptide(L)'
;MEKFKNLPFIKQIRQSVGLQRFMLLTGLIIILIFVLAAIFAPLLAPFSYSQSKADGISFATQATPDAKHLLGTTVGGLDVLSRVIWGSRTALYTILVSVVASLFLGTFLGLISGYFGGWLDRILVAIADAIYSFPSLLLAIVMAIMLNTTGGSIFGGIMSAGISITVVFVPQYLRVVRSEVMK
;
A
#
# COMPACT_ATOMS: atom_id res chain seq x y z
N MET A 1 20.69 3.23 -26.32
CA MET A 1 19.59 4.19 -26.03
C MET A 1 18.26 3.83 -26.75
N GLU A 2 18.27 3.09 -27.86
CA GLU A 2 17.02 2.69 -28.58
C GLU A 2 16.14 1.64 -27.85
N LYS A 3 16.72 0.74 -27.05
CA LYS A 3 15.95 -0.26 -26.30
C LYS A 3 14.96 0.33 -25.28
N PHE A 4 15.28 1.51 -24.71
CA PHE A 4 14.38 2.18 -23.77
C PHE A 4 13.19 2.87 -24.46
N LYS A 5 13.32 3.28 -25.73
CA LYS A 5 12.21 3.91 -26.49
C LYS A 5 11.07 2.96 -26.82
N ASN A 6 11.31 1.65 -26.79
CA ASN A 6 10.34 0.59 -27.15
C ASN A 6 9.64 -0.05 -25.96
N LEU A 7 9.88 0.43 -24.73
CA LEU A 7 9.11 -0.01 -23.57
C LEU A 7 7.63 0.32 -23.77
N PRO A 8 6.71 -0.62 -23.51
CA PRO A 8 5.27 -0.44 -23.77
C PRO A 8 4.71 0.80 -23.06
N PHE A 9 5.23 1.12 -21.89
CA PHE A 9 4.86 2.29 -21.10
C PHE A 9 5.25 3.63 -21.79
N ILE A 10 6.47 3.73 -22.32
CA ILE A 10 6.95 4.92 -23.04
C ILE A 10 6.18 5.10 -24.35
N LYS A 11 5.83 4.00 -25.02
CA LYS A 11 5.00 3.99 -26.21
C LYS A 11 3.59 4.53 -25.91
N GLN A 12 2.99 4.13 -24.80
CA GLN A 12 1.68 4.63 -24.37
C GLN A 12 1.69 6.14 -24.08
N ILE A 13 2.71 6.63 -23.38
CA ILE A 13 2.86 8.08 -23.13
C ILE A 13 2.99 8.85 -24.44
N ARG A 14 3.72 8.33 -25.40
CA ARG A 14 3.94 8.99 -26.70
C ARG A 14 2.71 8.95 -27.61
N GLN A 15 1.89 7.90 -27.51
CA GLN A 15 0.67 7.71 -28.30
C GLN A 15 -0.56 8.37 -27.66
N SER A 16 -0.51 8.74 -26.38
CA SER A 16 -1.62 9.41 -25.71
C SER A 16 -1.76 10.86 -26.20
N VAL A 17 -3.01 11.31 -26.39
CA VAL A 17 -3.33 12.65 -26.92
C VAL A 17 -4.35 13.33 -26.03
N GLY A 18 -4.27 14.67 -25.92
CA GLY A 18 -5.26 15.48 -25.23
C GLY A 18 -5.41 15.13 -23.73
N LEU A 19 -6.65 14.94 -23.29
CA LEU A 19 -7.00 14.65 -21.89
C LEU A 19 -6.34 13.37 -21.34
N GLN A 20 -6.25 12.34 -22.16
CA GLN A 20 -5.61 11.08 -21.78
C GLN A 20 -4.13 11.29 -21.39
N ARG A 21 -3.39 12.07 -22.19
CA ARG A 21 -2.00 12.41 -21.90
C ARG A 21 -1.87 13.23 -20.62
N PHE A 22 -2.76 14.21 -20.43
CA PHE A 22 -2.78 15.02 -19.21
C PHE A 22 -2.99 14.15 -17.96
N MET A 23 -4.01 13.29 -17.95
CA MET A 23 -4.29 12.40 -16.81
C MET A 23 -3.13 11.43 -16.53
N LEU A 24 -2.52 10.87 -17.58
CA LEU A 24 -1.40 9.95 -17.45
C LEU A 24 -0.16 10.64 -16.87
N LEU A 25 0.19 11.82 -17.36
CA LEU A 25 1.33 12.59 -16.86
C LEU A 25 1.09 13.06 -15.43
N THR A 26 -0.10 13.55 -15.11
CA THR A 26 -0.45 13.97 -13.75
C THR A 26 -0.36 12.80 -12.77
N GLY A 27 -0.91 11.64 -13.11
CA GLY A 27 -0.82 10.44 -12.29
C GLY A 27 0.63 10.00 -12.07
N LEU A 28 1.46 10.03 -13.12
CA LEU A 28 2.88 9.70 -13.04
C LEU A 28 3.64 10.67 -12.13
N ILE A 29 3.38 11.97 -12.24
CA ILE A 29 4.00 12.99 -11.40
C ILE A 29 3.63 12.78 -9.93
N ILE A 30 2.35 12.51 -9.62
CA ILE A 30 1.89 12.25 -8.25
C ILE A 30 2.60 11.01 -7.67
N ILE A 31 2.66 9.92 -8.43
CA ILE A 31 3.37 8.69 -8.01
C ILE A 31 4.85 8.98 -7.77
N LEU A 32 5.49 9.73 -8.68
CA LEU A 32 6.89 10.08 -8.56
C LEU A 32 7.16 10.93 -7.29
N ILE A 33 6.33 11.94 -7.03
CA ILE A 33 6.43 12.77 -5.82
C ILE A 33 6.30 11.88 -4.58
N PHE A 34 5.32 10.97 -4.56
CA PHE A 34 5.08 10.09 -3.43
C PHE A 34 6.25 9.12 -3.18
N VAL A 35 6.81 8.55 -4.23
CA VAL A 35 7.98 7.66 -4.14
C VAL A 35 9.23 8.43 -3.69
N LEU A 36 9.46 9.62 -4.25
CA LEU A 36 10.57 10.47 -3.83
C LEU A 36 10.42 10.92 -2.37
N ALA A 37 9.23 11.30 -1.94
CA ALA A 37 8.96 11.63 -0.53
C ALA A 37 9.27 10.46 0.39
N ALA A 38 8.93 9.23 0.01
CA ALA A 38 9.22 8.04 0.79
C ALA A 38 10.72 7.70 0.85
N ILE A 39 11.44 7.83 -0.26
CA ILE A 39 12.89 7.57 -0.32
C ILE A 39 13.64 8.62 0.50
N PHE A 40 13.35 9.89 0.28
CA PHE A 40 14.01 11.02 0.90
C PHE A 40 13.37 11.48 2.22
N ALA A 41 12.45 10.70 2.80
CA ALA A 41 11.78 11.02 4.07
C ALA A 41 12.76 11.46 5.19
N PRO A 42 13.92 10.80 5.41
CA PRO A 42 14.87 11.23 6.44
C PRO A 42 15.50 12.61 6.21
N LEU A 43 15.50 13.09 4.95
CA LEU A 43 16.05 14.39 4.58
C LEU A 43 14.97 15.48 4.49
N LEU A 44 13.75 15.08 4.13
CA LEU A 44 12.64 16.01 3.91
C LEU A 44 11.84 16.29 5.18
N ALA A 45 11.75 15.31 6.10
CA ALA A 45 10.99 15.46 7.32
C ALA A 45 11.76 16.30 8.36
N PRO A 46 11.19 17.41 8.86
CA PRO A 46 11.85 18.24 9.89
C PRO A 46 12.13 17.46 11.18
N PHE A 47 11.30 16.49 11.51
CA PHE A 47 11.39 15.68 12.73
C PHE A 47 11.29 14.19 12.44
N SER A 48 11.76 13.35 13.37
CA SER A 48 11.61 11.90 13.28
C SER A 48 10.14 11.49 13.43
N TYR A 49 9.79 10.30 12.94
CA TYR A 49 8.41 9.78 12.92
C TYR A 49 7.68 9.82 14.28
N SER A 50 8.39 9.53 15.38
CA SER A 50 7.85 9.47 16.75
C SER A 50 8.37 10.59 17.64
N GLN A 51 9.02 11.61 17.07
CA GLN A 51 9.60 12.70 17.84
C GLN A 51 8.51 13.65 18.32
N SER A 52 8.41 13.80 19.63
CA SER A 52 7.48 14.70 20.31
C SER A 52 8.16 15.79 21.14
N LYS A 53 9.51 15.91 21.05
CA LYS A 53 10.31 16.90 21.78
C LYS A 53 11.50 17.33 20.91
N ALA A 54 11.88 18.58 21.08
CA ALA A 54 13.14 19.12 20.57
C ALA A 54 13.79 19.98 21.65
N ASP A 55 15.11 19.89 21.80
CA ASP A 55 15.89 20.63 22.81
C ASP A 55 15.35 20.49 24.25
N GLY A 56 14.83 19.31 24.59
CA GLY A 56 14.27 19.03 25.90
C GLY A 56 12.84 19.53 26.10
N ILE A 57 12.26 20.27 25.17
CA ILE A 57 10.92 20.85 25.22
C ILE A 57 9.95 19.96 24.44
N SER A 58 8.85 19.54 25.08
CA SER A 58 7.78 18.81 24.42
C SER A 58 7.01 19.72 23.46
N PHE A 59 6.66 19.19 22.28
CA PHE A 59 5.81 19.92 21.34
C PHE A 59 4.41 20.11 21.92
N ALA A 60 3.80 21.25 21.68
CA ALA A 60 2.42 21.50 22.07
C ALA A 60 1.49 20.51 21.36
N THR A 61 0.47 20.04 22.06
CA THR A 61 -0.55 19.15 21.47
C THR A 61 -1.59 19.97 20.72
N GLN A 62 -2.00 19.46 19.53
CA GLN A 62 -2.99 20.13 18.67
C GLN A 62 -2.67 21.60 18.36
N ALA A 63 -1.37 21.94 18.27
CA ALA A 63 -0.96 23.29 17.92
C ALA A 63 -1.36 23.60 16.48
N THR A 64 -1.76 24.85 16.26
CA THR A 64 -1.99 25.39 14.92
C THR A 64 -0.70 25.49 14.14
N PRO A 65 -0.73 25.53 12.78
CA PRO A 65 0.44 25.73 11.97
C PRO A 65 1.26 26.96 12.39
N ASP A 66 2.57 26.77 12.52
CA ASP A 66 3.56 27.81 12.85
C ASP A 66 4.86 27.60 12.08
N ALA A 67 5.89 28.44 12.33
CA ALA A 67 7.19 28.38 11.64
C ALA A 67 7.97 27.09 11.94
N LYS A 68 7.73 26.39 13.06
CA LYS A 68 8.37 25.14 13.43
C LYS A 68 7.57 23.95 12.96
N HIS A 69 6.25 24.04 13.02
CA HIS A 69 5.28 22.99 12.70
C HIS A 69 4.36 23.47 11.57
N LEU A 70 4.83 23.39 10.32
CA LEU A 70 4.15 23.95 9.14
C LEU A 70 2.71 23.46 8.94
N LEU A 71 2.36 22.25 9.39
CA LEU A 71 1.01 21.71 9.39
C LEU A 71 0.46 21.49 10.81
N GLY A 72 1.07 22.14 11.81
CA GLY A 72 0.70 21.97 13.19
C GLY A 72 1.13 20.63 13.79
N THR A 73 0.56 20.29 14.94
CA THR A 73 0.86 19.06 15.69
C THR A 73 -0.37 18.22 15.97
N THR A 74 -0.17 16.91 16.14
CA THR A 74 -1.23 15.95 16.48
C THR A 74 -1.63 16.03 17.96
N VAL A 75 -2.67 15.28 18.35
CA VAL A 75 -3.08 15.08 19.77
C VAL A 75 -1.92 14.56 20.63
N GLY A 76 -1.00 13.78 20.05
CA GLY A 76 0.19 13.28 20.76
C GLY A 76 1.40 14.20 20.68
N GLY A 77 1.26 15.47 20.26
CA GLY A 77 2.37 16.39 20.11
C GLY A 77 3.39 15.98 19.05
N LEU A 78 2.95 15.32 17.98
CA LEU A 78 3.82 14.91 16.87
C LEU A 78 3.63 15.86 15.69
N ASP A 79 4.72 16.23 15.01
CA ASP A 79 4.65 17.11 13.83
C ASP A 79 3.89 16.46 12.67
N VAL A 80 2.84 17.14 12.19
CA VAL A 80 1.96 16.59 11.14
C VAL A 80 2.70 16.44 9.82
N LEU A 81 3.50 17.43 9.41
CA LEU A 81 4.24 17.36 8.15
C LEU A 81 5.21 16.18 8.14
N SER A 82 5.98 16.01 9.20
CA SER A 82 6.90 14.88 9.35
C SER A 82 6.15 13.55 9.29
N ARG A 83 4.99 13.46 9.95
CA ARG A 83 4.15 12.25 9.93
C ARG A 83 3.63 11.91 8.52
N VAL A 84 3.25 12.90 7.74
CA VAL A 84 2.81 12.70 6.35
C VAL A 84 3.97 12.19 5.49
N ILE A 85 5.15 12.82 5.60
CA ILE A 85 6.33 12.42 4.84
C ILE A 85 6.78 11.00 5.21
N TRP A 86 6.92 10.68 6.50
CA TRP A 86 7.27 9.34 6.96
C TRP A 86 6.18 8.30 6.66
N GLY A 87 4.90 8.72 6.68
CA GLY A 87 3.76 7.89 6.35
C GLY A 87 3.79 7.37 4.91
N SER A 88 4.31 8.15 3.96
CA SER A 88 4.49 7.71 2.57
C SER A 88 5.42 6.48 2.48
N ARG A 89 6.48 6.43 3.27
CA ARG A 89 7.41 5.30 3.35
C ARG A 89 6.73 4.04 3.93
N THR A 90 6.01 4.22 5.03
CA THR A 90 5.25 3.13 5.66
C THR A 90 4.19 2.56 4.69
N ALA A 91 3.47 3.43 3.99
CA ALA A 91 2.49 3.04 2.99
C ALA A 91 3.11 2.25 1.83
N LEU A 92 4.26 2.68 1.29
CA LEU A 92 4.94 1.94 0.22
C LEU A 92 5.40 0.55 0.66
N TYR A 93 5.96 0.40 1.87
CA TYR A 93 6.31 -0.92 2.40
C TYR A 93 5.09 -1.82 2.55
N THR A 94 3.99 -1.30 3.10
CA THR A 94 2.74 -2.06 3.25
C THR A 94 2.18 -2.48 1.89
N ILE A 95 2.16 -1.57 0.89
CA ILE A 95 1.72 -1.88 -0.47
C ILE A 95 2.62 -2.94 -1.09
N LEU A 96 3.94 -2.82 -0.97
CA LEU A 96 4.88 -3.79 -1.54
C LEU A 96 4.65 -5.19 -0.97
N VAL A 97 4.55 -5.30 0.36
CA VAL A 97 4.27 -6.58 1.04
C VAL A 97 2.95 -7.16 0.57
N SER A 98 1.87 -6.37 0.59
CA SER A 98 0.53 -6.86 0.26
C SER A 98 0.40 -7.24 -1.23
N VAL A 99 0.93 -6.43 -2.14
CA VAL A 99 0.84 -6.72 -3.59
C VAL A 99 1.66 -7.96 -3.96
N VAL A 100 2.91 -8.05 -3.48
CA VAL A 100 3.77 -9.21 -3.79
C VAL A 100 3.16 -10.48 -3.21
N ALA A 101 2.73 -10.46 -1.95
CA ALA A 101 2.16 -11.63 -1.30
C ALA A 101 0.82 -12.04 -1.93
N SER A 102 -0.09 -11.11 -2.21
CA SER A 102 -1.39 -11.43 -2.81
C SER A 102 -1.26 -11.89 -4.26
N LEU A 103 -0.35 -11.30 -5.04
CA LEU A 103 -0.06 -11.74 -6.39
C LEU A 103 0.49 -13.18 -6.38
N PHE A 104 1.48 -13.46 -5.54
CA PHE A 104 2.10 -14.78 -5.47
C PHE A 104 1.09 -15.84 -5.00
N LEU A 105 0.44 -15.63 -3.86
CA LEU A 105 -0.52 -16.58 -3.29
C LEU A 105 -1.76 -16.74 -4.17
N GLY A 106 -2.31 -15.63 -4.67
CA GLY A 106 -3.50 -15.67 -5.52
C GLY A 106 -3.23 -16.35 -6.86
N THR A 107 -2.06 -16.07 -7.48
CA THR A 107 -1.65 -16.76 -8.71
C THR A 107 -1.46 -18.25 -8.47
N PHE A 108 -0.75 -18.63 -7.40
CA PHE A 108 -0.50 -20.03 -7.07
C PHE A 108 -1.81 -20.79 -6.83
N LEU A 109 -2.70 -20.24 -6.02
CA LEU A 109 -4.00 -20.86 -5.75
C LEU A 109 -4.90 -20.88 -6.99
N GLY A 110 -4.86 -19.83 -7.83
CA GLY A 110 -5.59 -19.76 -9.08
C GLY A 110 -5.13 -20.80 -10.11
N LEU A 111 -3.81 -21.03 -10.22
CA LEU A 111 -3.25 -22.08 -11.07
C LEU A 111 -3.70 -23.46 -10.59
N ILE A 112 -3.61 -23.74 -9.28
CA ILE A 112 -4.07 -25.01 -8.71
C ILE A 112 -5.56 -25.22 -8.96
N SER A 113 -6.36 -24.21 -8.69
CA SER A 113 -7.82 -24.24 -8.88
C SER A 113 -8.19 -24.51 -10.34
N GLY A 114 -7.61 -23.76 -11.27
CA GLY A 114 -7.89 -23.91 -12.69
C GLY A 114 -7.37 -25.19 -13.32
N TYR A 115 -6.19 -25.68 -12.88
CA TYR A 115 -5.56 -26.88 -13.44
C TYR A 115 -6.22 -28.18 -12.96
N PHE A 116 -6.44 -28.33 -11.65
CA PHE A 116 -7.01 -29.55 -11.09
C PHE A 116 -8.54 -29.59 -11.18
N GLY A 117 -9.20 -28.45 -11.12
CA GLY A 117 -10.67 -28.39 -11.19
C GLY A 117 -11.38 -29.18 -10.09
N GLY A 118 -12.58 -29.64 -10.40
CA GLY A 118 -13.32 -30.58 -9.55
C GLY A 118 -13.67 -30.07 -8.15
N TRP A 119 -13.46 -30.91 -7.12
CA TRP A 119 -13.80 -30.58 -5.73
C TRP A 119 -12.84 -29.55 -5.12
N LEU A 120 -11.57 -29.59 -5.51
CA LEU A 120 -10.54 -28.68 -5.03
C LEU A 120 -10.84 -27.24 -5.48
N ASP A 121 -11.20 -27.07 -6.74
CA ASP A 121 -11.66 -25.79 -7.28
C ASP A 121 -12.88 -25.26 -6.50
N ARG A 122 -13.88 -26.11 -6.26
CA ARG A 122 -15.09 -25.70 -5.52
C ARG A 122 -14.77 -25.22 -4.10
N ILE A 123 -13.84 -25.87 -3.41
CA ILE A 123 -13.43 -25.45 -2.06
C ILE A 123 -12.68 -24.11 -2.10
N LEU A 124 -11.71 -23.96 -3.01
CA LEU A 124 -10.94 -22.72 -3.13
C LEU A 124 -11.82 -21.53 -3.49
N VAL A 125 -12.77 -21.73 -4.41
CA VAL A 125 -13.76 -20.71 -4.78
C VAL A 125 -14.68 -20.40 -3.62
N ALA A 126 -15.18 -21.41 -2.89
CA ALA A 126 -16.05 -21.19 -1.73
C ALA A 126 -15.36 -20.39 -0.62
N ILE A 127 -14.08 -20.67 -0.35
CA ILE A 127 -13.27 -19.87 0.59
C ILE A 127 -13.12 -18.43 0.09
N ALA A 128 -12.82 -18.24 -1.19
CA ALA A 128 -12.72 -16.92 -1.80
C ALA A 128 -14.03 -16.14 -1.69
N ASP A 129 -15.17 -16.81 -1.90
CA ASP A 129 -16.49 -16.20 -1.79
C ASP A 129 -16.85 -15.86 -0.34
N ALA A 130 -16.46 -16.71 0.61
CA ALA A 130 -16.60 -16.43 2.04
C ALA A 130 -15.82 -15.18 2.46
N ILE A 131 -14.57 -15.02 2.01
CA ILE A 131 -13.79 -13.80 2.26
C ILE A 131 -14.47 -12.57 1.66
N TYR A 132 -14.99 -12.67 0.44
CA TYR A 132 -15.68 -11.56 -0.21
C TYR A 132 -17.06 -11.23 0.37
N SER A 133 -17.67 -12.11 1.15
CA SER A 133 -18.93 -11.82 1.84
C SER A 133 -18.76 -10.76 2.94
N PHE A 134 -17.54 -10.56 3.42
CA PHE A 134 -17.22 -9.51 4.39
C PHE A 134 -16.85 -8.19 3.69
N PRO A 135 -17.25 -7.03 4.24
CA PRO A 135 -16.73 -5.75 3.79
C PRO A 135 -15.20 -5.74 3.90
N SER A 136 -14.52 -5.59 2.76
CA SER A 136 -13.06 -5.76 2.66
C SER A 136 -12.25 -4.91 3.65
N LEU A 137 -12.66 -3.64 3.83
CA LEU A 137 -12.01 -2.73 4.77
C LEU A 137 -12.20 -3.20 6.23
N LEU A 138 -13.39 -3.66 6.58
CA LEU A 138 -13.68 -4.14 7.93
C LEU A 138 -12.88 -5.41 8.24
N LEU A 139 -12.84 -6.36 7.30
CA LEU A 139 -12.02 -7.56 7.42
C LEU A 139 -10.53 -7.22 7.58
N ALA A 140 -10.00 -6.32 6.75
CA ALA A 140 -8.61 -5.90 6.84
C ALA A 140 -8.25 -5.26 8.18
N ILE A 141 -9.12 -4.39 8.73
CA ILE A 141 -8.89 -3.75 10.04
C ILE A 141 -8.92 -4.79 11.17
N VAL A 142 -9.93 -5.66 11.21
CA VAL A 142 -10.02 -6.70 12.25
C VAL A 142 -8.81 -7.62 12.21
N MET A 143 -8.41 -8.07 11.02
CA MET A 143 -7.21 -8.90 10.83
C MET A 143 -5.95 -8.18 11.27
N ALA A 144 -5.78 -6.89 10.93
CA ALA A 144 -4.61 -6.11 11.33
C ALA A 144 -4.51 -5.97 12.85
N ILE A 145 -5.64 -5.77 13.54
CA ILE A 145 -5.67 -5.70 15.01
C ILE A 145 -5.32 -7.06 15.63
N MET A 146 -5.89 -8.15 15.12
CA MET A 146 -5.62 -9.51 15.62
C MET A 146 -4.16 -9.94 15.39
N LEU A 147 -3.55 -9.54 14.30
CA LEU A 147 -2.16 -9.89 13.95
C LEU A 147 -1.13 -8.97 14.61
N ASN A 148 -1.54 -7.82 15.12
CA ASN A 148 -0.64 -6.84 15.76
C ASN A 148 -0.28 -7.25 17.19
N THR A 149 0.36 -8.40 17.34
CA THR A 149 0.81 -8.95 18.64
C THR A 149 2.17 -8.40 19.10
N THR A 150 2.87 -7.66 18.27
CA THR A 150 4.28 -7.25 18.45
C THR A 150 4.48 -5.93 19.19
N GLY A 151 3.54 -5.52 20.06
CA GLY A 151 3.80 -4.46 21.03
C GLY A 151 4.15 -3.07 20.47
N GLY A 152 3.59 -2.69 19.30
CA GLY A 152 3.69 -1.31 18.78
C GLY A 152 4.95 -1.02 17.94
N SER A 153 5.69 -2.03 17.47
CA SER A 153 6.78 -1.77 16.53
C SER A 153 6.25 -1.36 15.15
N ILE A 154 6.92 -0.41 14.50
CA ILE A 154 6.56 0.05 13.13
C ILE A 154 6.58 -1.11 12.16
N PHE A 155 7.59 -1.98 12.25
CA PHE A 155 7.71 -3.17 11.39
C PHE A 155 6.55 -4.14 11.60
N GLY A 156 6.18 -4.42 12.87
CA GLY A 156 5.02 -5.26 13.19
C GLY A 156 3.72 -4.68 12.63
N GLY A 157 3.53 -3.37 12.71
CA GLY A 157 2.38 -2.68 12.12
C GLY A 157 2.32 -2.80 10.60
N ILE A 158 3.45 -2.65 9.90
CA ILE A 158 3.56 -2.83 8.45
C ILE A 158 3.21 -4.27 8.05
N MET A 159 3.76 -5.26 8.77
CA MET A 159 3.53 -6.67 8.47
C MET A 159 2.09 -7.09 8.74
N SER A 160 1.50 -6.70 9.87
CA SER A 160 0.11 -7.01 10.19
C SER A 160 -0.87 -6.39 9.18
N ALA A 161 -0.67 -5.13 8.81
CA ALA A 161 -1.46 -4.46 7.78
C ALA A 161 -1.26 -5.12 6.39
N GLY A 162 0.00 -5.40 6.00
CA GLY A 162 0.33 -6.03 4.73
C GLY A 162 -0.29 -7.42 4.58
N ILE A 163 -0.21 -8.26 5.61
CA ILE A 163 -0.83 -9.60 5.62
C ILE A 163 -2.35 -9.49 5.58
N SER A 164 -2.95 -8.57 6.34
CA SER A 164 -4.40 -8.37 6.36
C SER A 164 -4.94 -7.97 4.99
N ILE A 165 -4.26 -7.04 4.32
CA ILE A 165 -4.59 -6.62 2.96
C ILE A 165 -4.37 -7.79 1.98
N THR A 166 -3.32 -8.59 2.16
CA THR A 166 -3.06 -9.79 1.35
C THR A 166 -4.24 -10.75 1.37
N VAL A 167 -4.76 -11.08 2.56
CA VAL A 167 -5.91 -11.99 2.71
C VAL A 167 -7.13 -11.49 1.93
N VAL A 168 -7.37 -10.18 1.95
CA VAL A 168 -8.50 -9.55 1.23
C VAL A 168 -8.32 -9.63 -0.29
N PHE A 169 -7.10 -9.49 -0.81
CA PHE A 169 -6.85 -9.42 -2.26
C PHE A 169 -6.51 -10.76 -2.91
N VAL A 170 -6.06 -11.78 -2.18
CA VAL A 170 -5.78 -13.12 -2.72
C VAL A 170 -6.95 -13.68 -3.53
N PRO A 171 -8.23 -13.61 -3.10
CA PRO A 171 -9.35 -14.09 -3.88
C PRO A 171 -9.50 -13.43 -5.26
N GLN A 172 -9.15 -12.16 -5.38
CA GLN A 172 -9.21 -11.45 -6.66
C GLN A 172 -8.22 -12.03 -7.68
N TYR A 173 -6.95 -12.19 -7.27
CA TYR A 173 -5.93 -12.80 -8.12
C TYR A 173 -6.24 -14.26 -8.44
N LEU A 174 -6.73 -15.02 -7.45
CA LEU A 174 -7.18 -16.41 -7.65
C LEU A 174 -8.21 -16.49 -8.78
N ARG A 175 -9.26 -15.67 -8.74
CA ARG A 175 -10.33 -15.70 -9.76
C ARG A 175 -9.83 -15.32 -11.15
N VAL A 176 -8.98 -14.30 -11.25
CA VAL A 176 -8.42 -13.86 -12.53
C VAL A 176 -7.58 -14.97 -13.15
N VAL A 177 -6.63 -15.52 -12.40
CA VAL A 177 -5.73 -16.57 -12.90
C VAL A 177 -6.52 -17.85 -13.21
N ARG A 178 -7.42 -18.27 -12.32
CA ARG A 178 -8.30 -19.42 -12.55
C ARG A 178 -9.07 -19.30 -13.86
N SER A 179 -9.64 -18.12 -14.12
CA SER A 179 -10.42 -17.90 -15.36
C SER A 179 -9.57 -17.99 -16.63
N GLU A 180 -8.29 -17.64 -16.57
CA GLU A 180 -7.38 -17.78 -17.71
C GLU A 180 -6.92 -19.23 -17.93
N VAL A 181 -6.73 -20.00 -16.84
CA VAL A 181 -6.30 -21.41 -16.93
C VAL A 181 -7.44 -22.33 -17.42
N MET A 182 -8.70 -21.96 -17.18
CA MET A 182 -9.87 -22.76 -17.58
C MET A 182 -10.35 -22.49 -19.02
N LYS A 183 -9.73 -21.55 -19.74
CA LYS A 183 -9.98 -21.30 -21.18
C LYS A 183 -9.33 -22.36 -22.04
#